data_f94eb2c9647e66f040bfcd912b8c3057
#
_entry.id   f94eb2c9647e66f040bfcd912b8c3057
#
_cell.length_a   1.000
_cell.length_b   1.000
_cell.length_c   1.000
_cell.angle_alpha   90.00
_cell.angle_beta   90.00
_cell.angle_gamma   90.00
#
_symmetry.space_group_name_H-M   'P 1'
#
loop_
_entity.id
_entity.type
_entity.pdbx_description
1 polymer ?
#
loop_
_entity_poly.entity_id
_entity_poly.type
_entity_poly.pdbx_seq_one_letter_code
_entity_poly.pdbx_strand_id
1 'polypeptide(L)'
;LMGGILLSASAVLLTACGGAEKTKAENESGSANKAAGDVKLWVDTEYMGVFKKVVADFEKENPDIKVNLTAGNSADAKKDIAKDPKAAADVFMMPHDQIGQMAEAGLIYPNTKYEKEVKENNIDSAVAGVTWKDKVYAYPYAVESQVLYYNKDTYSPEEIKTWKSLTEKGKIGTNFGEDGANYIFGPLFMSNGDYLYGENGEDPKGTNFNNQQGIEVLQWIADQKNNPGVIQSNTEALSNLGSGKTDAFLSGPWSKNDVEKALGDKMGAAAYPTIDFGNGEKQMKAFLGVRSFAVNQQTQAPLAAMTLANYLTSEKAQMTYFKEIGFVPSNKKLQTNEEITQDTVAKAILEMAQPTHSVVMPKIPEIVSFWPAMDAVINDTYKGNIKPADYQAKLDKLVQDTSKEAKE
;
A
#
# COMPACT_ATOMS: atom_id res chain seq x y z
N LEU A 1 -17.45 30.30 -68.41
CA LEU A 1 -17.82 31.74 -68.56
C LEU A 1 -17.56 32.43 -67.22
N MET A 2 -16.36 33.10 -67.07
CA MET A 2 -16.24 34.57 -67.15
C MET A 2 -17.11 35.26 -66.09
N GLY A 3 -16.65 36.05 -65.22
CA GLY A 3 -15.60 37.04 -65.04
C GLY A 3 -15.86 37.61 -63.66
N GLY A 4 -14.99 38.14 -62.89
CA GLY A 4 -14.06 39.24 -63.18
C GLY A 4 -14.24 40.32 -62.12
N ILE A 5 -13.24 40.51 -61.24
CA ILE A 5 -12.59 41.78 -60.88
C ILE A 5 -13.46 42.91 -60.25
N LEU A 6 -13.09 43.49 -59.13
CA LEU A 6 -12.22 44.65 -58.91
C LEU A 6 -12.17 45.15 -57.48
N LEU A 7 -10.93 45.52 -57.08
CA LEU A 7 -10.49 46.31 -55.93
C LEU A 7 -11.23 47.67 -55.75
N SER A 8 -11.25 48.16 -54.54
CA SER A 8 -10.85 49.56 -54.28
C SER A 8 -10.49 49.79 -52.80
N ALA A 9 -9.29 50.25 -52.61
CA ALA A 9 -8.72 50.85 -51.39
C ALA A 9 -9.19 52.32 -51.26
N SER A 10 -9.42 52.75 -50.05
CA SER A 10 -9.34 54.18 -49.74
C SER A 10 -8.85 54.40 -48.30
N ALA A 11 -7.67 54.90 -48.21
CA ALA A 11 -7.08 55.48 -47.02
C ALA A 11 -7.62 56.90 -46.79
N VAL A 12 -7.93 57.22 -45.55
CA VAL A 12 -8.01 58.59 -45.07
C VAL A 12 -7.24 58.73 -43.76
N LEU A 13 -6.15 59.47 -43.82
CA LEU A 13 -5.42 60.08 -42.70
C LEU A 13 -6.12 61.30 -42.23
N LEU A 14 -6.33 61.43 -40.92
CA LEU A 14 -6.44 62.77 -40.32
C LEU A 14 -5.87 62.75 -38.90
N THR A 15 -4.83 63.48 -38.69
CA THR A 15 -4.15 63.86 -37.48
C THR A 15 -4.95 64.90 -36.67
N ALA A 16 -4.96 64.78 -35.34
CA ALA A 16 -4.90 65.91 -34.42
C ALA A 16 -4.58 65.46 -32.96
N CYS A 17 -3.71 66.21 -32.41
CA CYS A 17 -3.05 66.16 -31.07
C CYS A 17 -3.97 66.21 -29.86
N GLY A 18 -3.49 65.61 -28.77
CA GLY A 18 -3.68 66.20 -27.44
C GLY A 18 -3.95 65.16 -26.32
N GLY A 19 -3.03 65.09 -25.37
CA GLY A 19 -3.33 64.54 -24.03
C GLY A 19 -2.58 63.29 -23.64
N ALA A 20 -1.45 63.39 -22.98
CA ALA A 20 -0.74 62.33 -22.32
C ALA A 20 -1.49 61.92 -21.07
N GLU A 21 -2.06 60.74 -21.08
CA GLU A 21 -2.33 59.97 -19.88
C GLU A 21 -1.57 58.65 -19.98
N LYS A 22 -0.58 58.50 -19.08
CA LYS A 22 0.13 57.25 -18.83
C LYS A 22 -0.84 56.27 -18.18
N THR A 23 -1.50 55.47 -18.94
CA THR A 23 -2.05 54.19 -18.44
C THR A 23 -0.91 53.22 -18.32
N LYS A 24 -0.56 52.92 -17.07
CA LYS A 24 0.26 51.75 -16.73
C LYS A 24 -0.44 50.54 -17.32
N ALA A 25 0.19 49.89 -18.29
CA ALA A 25 -0.08 48.51 -18.63
C ALA A 25 0.37 47.69 -17.40
N GLU A 26 -0.57 47.31 -16.56
CA GLU A 26 -0.35 46.28 -15.58
C GLU A 26 -0.10 44.99 -16.33
N ASN A 27 1.09 44.41 -16.11
CA ASN A 27 1.47 43.09 -16.52
C ASN A 27 0.54 42.09 -15.82
N GLU A 28 -0.57 41.72 -16.42
CA GLU A 28 -1.32 40.50 -16.09
C GLU A 28 -0.65 39.28 -16.71
N SER A 29 0.56 38.97 -16.28
CA SER A 29 1.19 37.68 -16.56
C SER A 29 1.90 37.14 -15.33
N GLY A 30 1.14 36.75 -14.31
CA GLY A 30 1.71 36.21 -13.09
C GLY A 30 0.72 35.57 -12.11
N SER A 31 -0.57 35.57 -12.41
CA SER A 31 -1.60 35.12 -11.44
C SER A 31 -2.27 33.78 -11.74
N ALA A 32 -2.00 33.13 -12.86
CA ALA A 32 -2.75 31.93 -13.26
C ALA A 32 -2.25 30.57 -12.66
N ASN A 33 -1.18 30.56 -11.83
CA ASN A 33 -0.57 29.32 -11.33
C ASN A 33 -0.31 29.27 -9.82
N LYS A 34 -0.90 30.17 -9.02
CA LYS A 34 -0.74 30.10 -7.57
C LYS A 34 -1.84 29.24 -6.97
N ALA A 35 -1.44 28.22 -6.20
CA ALA A 35 -2.38 27.38 -5.46
C ALA A 35 -3.02 28.21 -4.34
N ALA A 36 -4.34 28.30 -4.32
CA ALA A 36 -5.12 29.01 -3.32
C ALA A 36 -6.50 28.37 -3.14
N GLY A 37 -7.16 28.64 -2.03
CA GLY A 37 -8.55 28.25 -1.76
C GLY A 37 -8.71 27.40 -0.52
N ASP A 38 -9.96 27.04 -0.25
CA ASP A 38 -10.34 26.17 0.86
C ASP A 38 -10.28 24.72 0.42
N VAL A 39 -9.65 23.86 1.22
CA VAL A 39 -9.48 22.41 0.96
C VAL A 39 -10.02 21.63 2.15
N LYS A 40 -10.97 20.74 1.92
CA LYS A 40 -11.44 19.78 2.92
C LYS A 40 -10.49 18.59 2.95
N LEU A 41 -10.03 18.22 4.15
CA LEU A 41 -9.16 17.06 4.37
C LEU A 41 -9.82 16.07 5.33
N TRP A 42 -9.90 14.80 4.93
CA TRP A 42 -10.31 13.69 5.79
C TRP A 42 -9.13 12.83 6.19
N VAL A 43 -9.02 12.58 7.49
CA VAL A 43 -8.07 11.63 8.08
C VAL A 43 -8.78 10.76 9.10
N ASP A 44 -8.22 9.60 9.43
CA ASP A 44 -8.80 8.72 10.45
C ASP A 44 -8.80 9.41 11.83
N THR A 45 -9.82 9.15 12.60
CA THR A 45 -10.10 9.82 13.90
C THR A 45 -8.90 9.74 14.84
N GLU A 46 -8.27 8.58 14.95
CA GLU A 46 -7.14 8.33 15.86
C GLU A 46 -5.90 9.16 15.52
N TYR A 47 -5.77 9.66 14.26
CA TYR A 47 -4.61 10.43 13.82
C TYR A 47 -4.85 11.95 13.79
N MET A 48 -6.05 12.41 14.11
CA MET A 48 -6.42 13.82 14.05
C MET A 48 -5.43 14.76 14.76
N GLY A 49 -4.88 14.33 15.91
CA GLY A 49 -3.94 15.13 16.69
C GLY A 49 -2.66 15.45 15.94
N VAL A 50 -2.08 14.46 15.25
CA VAL A 50 -0.86 14.61 14.45
C VAL A 50 -1.13 15.46 13.23
N PHE A 51 -2.23 15.20 12.52
CA PHE A 51 -2.56 15.94 11.30
C PHE A 51 -2.92 17.40 11.58
N LYS A 52 -3.49 17.74 12.73
CA LYS A 52 -3.67 19.16 13.13
C LYS A 52 -2.35 19.93 13.15
N LYS A 53 -1.28 19.31 13.68
CA LYS A 53 0.05 19.93 13.71
C LYS A 53 0.63 20.12 12.30
N VAL A 54 0.57 19.07 11.49
CA VAL A 54 1.10 19.10 10.11
C VAL A 54 0.33 20.12 9.24
N VAL A 55 -0.99 20.18 9.37
CA VAL A 55 -1.84 21.16 8.69
C VAL A 55 -1.51 22.59 9.12
N ALA A 56 -1.29 22.82 10.42
CA ALA A 56 -0.92 24.16 10.91
C ALA A 56 0.42 24.64 10.33
N ASP A 57 1.40 23.73 10.18
CA ASP A 57 2.68 24.04 9.52
C ASP A 57 2.50 24.29 8.03
N PHE A 58 1.67 23.49 7.36
CA PHE A 58 1.33 23.69 5.95
C PHE A 58 0.72 25.06 5.68
N GLU A 59 -0.25 25.50 6.48
CA GLU A 59 -0.94 26.79 6.31
C GLU A 59 0.01 27.97 6.54
N LYS A 60 1.02 27.85 7.43
CA LYS A 60 2.07 28.88 7.58
C LYS A 60 2.92 29.04 6.33
N GLU A 61 3.24 27.92 5.66
CA GLU A 61 4.04 27.91 4.43
C GLU A 61 3.19 28.26 3.19
N ASN A 62 1.87 28.06 3.26
CA ASN A 62 0.90 28.29 2.17
C ASN A 62 -0.29 29.13 2.65
N PRO A 63 -0.09 30.43 2.97
CA PRO A 63 -1.11 31.25 3.63
C PRO A 63 -2.38 31.49 2.80
N ASP A 64 -2.31 31.25 1.49
CA ASP A 64 -3.46 31.37 0.58
C ASP A 64 -4.33 30.10 0.51
N ILE A 65 -3.92 29.03 1.20
CA ILE A 65 -4.68 27.76 1.27
C ILE A 65 -5.16 27.58 2.72
N LYS A 66 -6.47 27.39 2.86
CA LYS A 66 -7.08 27.03 4.13
C LYS A 66 -7.51 25.58 4.13
N VAL A 67 -7.15 24.83 5.19
CA VAL A 67 -7.48 23.43 5.32
C VAL A 67 -8.57 23.21 6.38
N ASN A 68 -9.68 22.62 5.95
CA ASN A 68 -10.77 22.19 6.84
C ASN A 68 -10.58 20.69 7.14
N LEU A 69 -9.89 20.41 8.25
CA LEU A 69 -9.58 19.03 8.68
C LEU A 69 -10.76 18.46 9.46
N THR A 70 -11.27 17.30 9.01
CA THR A 70 -12.31 16.55 9.70
C THR A 70 -11.99 15.05 9.72
N ALA A 71 -12.63 14.34 10.66
CA ALA A 71 -12.48 12.88 10.73
C ALA A 71 -13.17 12.19 9.55
N GLY A 72 -12.51 11.17 9.03
CA GLY A 72 -13.00 10.25 8.01
C GLY A 72 -12.74 8.81 8.41
N ASN A 73 -12.95 7.90 7.47
CA ASN A 73 -12.61 6.48 7.61
C ASN A 73 -11.89 6.03 6.33
N SER A 74 -10.57 5.88 6.41
CA SER A 74 -9.75 5.50 5.25
C SER A 74 -10.12 4.12 4.69
N ALA A 75 -10.55 3.19 5.53
CA ALA A 75 -10.98 1.86 5.09
C ALA A 75 -12.22 1.90 4.17
N ASP A 76 -13.11 2.86 4.39
CA ASP A 76 -14.34 3.06 3.60
C ASP A 76 -14.21 4.21 2.57
N ALA A 77 -12.99 4.68 2.26
CA ALA A 77 -12.77 5.86 1.43
C ALA A 77 -13.54 5.81 0.09
N LYS A 78 -13.45 4.68 -0.63
CA LYS A 78 -14.19 4.51 -1.90
C LYS A 78 -15.67 4.74 -1.72
N LYS A 79 -16.29 4.10 -0.74
CA LYS A 79 -17.72 4.18 -0.44
C LYS A 79 -18.14 5.60 -0.06
N ASP A 80 -17.36 6.23 0.83
CA ASP A 80 -17.70 7.55 1.37
C ASP A 80 -17.54 8.65 0.32
N ILE A 81 -16.51 8.58 -0.52
CA ILE A 81 -16.33 9.50 -1.66
C ILE A 81 -17.41 9.29 -2.72
N ALA A 82 -17.71 8.04 -3.06
CA ALA A 82 -18.71 7.73 -4.10
C ALA A 82 -20.15 8.15 -3.73
N LYS A 83 -20.46 8.22 -2.44
CA LYS A 83 -21.80 8.58 -1.94
C LYS A 83 -22.21 9.99 -2.35
N ASP A 84 -21.33 10.96 -2.23
CA ASP A 84 -21.53 12.34 -2.70
C ASP A 84 -20.16 12.98 -2.99
N PRO A 85 -19.60 12.76 -4.19
CA PRO A 85 -18.25 13.23 -4.50
C PRO A 85 -18.07 14.76 -4.42
N LYS A 86 -19.16 15.53 -4.64
CA LYS A 86 -19.07 17.00 -4.58
C LYS A 86 -19.05 17.55 -3.14
N ALA A 87 -19.70 16.86 -2.21
CA ALA A 87 -19.71 17.22 -0.80
C ALA A 87 -18.56 16.61 -0.01
N ALA A 88 -17.93 15.56 -0.53
CA ALA A 88 -16.84 14.85 0.10
C ALA A 88 -15.55 15.69 0.20
N ALA A 89 -14.55 15.17 0.93
CA ALA A 89 -13.25 15.80 1.07
C ALA A 89 -12.55 15.99 -0.28
N ASP A 90 -11.78 17.07 -0.40
CA ASP A 90 -10.91 17.36 -1.55
C ASP A 90 -9.66 16.49 -1.54
N VAL A 91 -9.11 16.24 -0.33
CA VAL A 91 -7.99 15.34 -0.06
C VAL A 91 -8.39 14.37 1.05
N PHE A 92 -8.08 13.12 0.89
CA PHE A 92 -8.47 12.11 1.86
C PHE A 92 -7.45 10.98 1.98
N MET A 93 -7.35 10.44 3.18
CA MET A 93 -6.54 9.29 3.50
C MET A 93 -7.19 8.02 2.95
N MET A 94 -6.41 7.13 2.33
CA MET A 94 -6.89 5.87 1.82
C MET A 94 -5.78 4.81 1.71
N PRO A 95 -6.10 3.51 1.87
CA PRO A 95 -5.17 2.44 1.52
C PRO A 95 -5.07 2.31 -0.01
N HIS A 96 -3.92 1.91 -0.50
CA HIS A 96 -3.64 1.84 -1.94
C HIS A 96 -4.52 0.83 -2.71
N ASP A 97 -5.00 -0.23 -2.06
CA ASP A 97 -5.77 -1.29 -2.71
C ASP A 97 -7.12 -0.82 -3.28
N GLN A 98 -7.62 0.34 -2.84
CA GLN A 98 -8.83 0.96 -3.41
C GLN A 98 -8.55 1.83 -4.66
N ILE A 99 -7.28 2.13 -4.98
CA ILE A 99 -6.93 3.07 -6.06
C ILE A 99 -7.46 2.62 -7.41
N GLY A 100 -7.29 1.35 -7.77
CA GLY A 100 -7.74 0.84 -9.07
C GLY A 100 -9.24 1.07 -9.30
N GLN A 101 -10.06 0.71 -8.34
CA GLN A 101 -11.51 0.86 -8.42
C GLN A 101 -11.93 2.34 -8.42
N MET A 102 -11.26 3.19 -7.63
CA MET A 102 -11.56 4.63 -7.60
C MET A 102 -11.14 5.35 -8.88
N ALA A 103 -9.99 4.96 -9.45
CA ALA A 103 -9.54 5.49 -10.74
C ALA A 103 -10.49 5.12 -11.88
N GLU A 104 -10.91 3.86 -11.95
CA GLU A 104 -11.88 3.38 -12.97
C GLU A 104 -13.25 4.06 -12.82
N ALA A 105 -13.67 4.34 -11.60
CA ALA A 105 -14.93 5.06 -11.32
C ALA A 105 -14.81 6.59 -11.52
N GLY A 106 -13.65 7.12 -11.88
CA GLY A 106 -13.42 8.56 -12.06
C GLY A 106 -13.56 9.38 -10.77
N LEU A 107 -13.26 8.80 -9.62
CA LEU A 107 -13.42 9.43 -8.30
C LEU A 107 -12.20 10.21 -7.84
N ILE A 108 -11.01 9.90 -8.37
CA ILE A 108 -9.74 10.51 -7.97
C ILE A 108 -8.98 11.09 -9.16
N TYR A 109 -8.30 12.20 -8.93
CA TYR A 109 -7.41 12.80 -9.91
C TYR A 109 -6.14 11.97 -10.11
N PRO A 110 -5.68 11.78 -11.36
CA PRO A 110 -4.31 11.34 -11.59
C PRO A 110 -3.33 12.39 -11.04
N ASN A 111 -2.28 11.91 -10.38
CA ASN A 111 -1.23 12.78 -9.84
C ASN A 111 -0.25 13.19 -10.95
N THR A 112 -0.66 14.14 -11.81
CA THR A 112 0.17 14.60 -12.92
C THR A 112 1.20 15.64 -12.48
N LYS A 113 0.84 16.48 -11.50
CA LYS A 113 1.71 17.59 -11.06
C LYS A 113 2.95 17.10 -10.32
N TYR A 114 2.81 16.11 -9.45
CA TYR A 114 3.88 15.61 -8.58
C TYR A 114 4.29 14.15 -8.89
N GLU A 115 3.88 13.61 -10.03
CA GLU A 115 4.20 12.23 -10.43
C GLU A 115 5.71 11.96 -10.41
N LYS A 116 6.50 12.88 -10.96
CA LYS A 116 7.97 12.76 -10.97
C LYS A 116 8.53 12.71 -9.56
N GLU A 117 8.09 13.61 -8.68
CA GLU A 117 8.54 13.67 -7.28
C GLU A 117 8.16 12.39 -6.52
N VAL A 118 6.95 11.86 -6.73
CA VAL A 118 6.53 10.59 -6.12
C VAL A 118 7.45 9.46 -6.54
N LYS A 119 7.76 9.33 -7.83
CA LYS A 119 8.63 8.29 -8.37
C LYS A 119 10.08 8.42 -7.89
N GLU A 120 10.59 9.63 -7.77
CA GLU A 120 11.97 9.90 -7.35
C GLU A 120 12.17 9.73 -5.83
N ASN A 121 11.18 10.13 -5.03
CA ASN A 121 11.32 10.23 -3.58
C ASN A 121 10.85 9.00 -2.80
N ASN A 122 10.12 8.08 -3.42
CA ASN A 122 9.58 6.91 -2.72
C ASN A 122 10.21 5.61 -3.22
N ILE A 123 10.18 4.59 -2.36
CA ILE A 123 10.63 3.23 -2.72
C ILE A 123 9.73 2.65 -3.81
N ASP A 124 10.28 1.78 -4.64
CA ASP A 124 9.61 1.26 -5.84
C ASP A 124 8.28 0.55 -5.52
N SER A 125 8.20 -0.18 -4.42
CA SER A 125 6.98 -0.85 -3.99
C SER A 125 5.86 0.14 -3.60
N ALA A 126 6.21 1.26 -2.98
CA ALA A 126 5.24 2.31 -2.66
C ALA A 126 4.75 3.03 -3.92
N VAL A 127 5.65 3.28 -4.88
CA VAL A 127 5.29 3.83 -6.19
C VAL A 127 4.36 2.87 -6.94
N ALA A 128 4.68 1.58 -6.96
CA ALA A 128 3.82 0.55 -7.56
C ALA A 128 2.43 0.51 -6.89
N GLY A 129 2.36 0.67 -5.57
CA GLY A 129 1.09 0.72 -4.82
C GLY A 129 0.18 1.86 -5.25
N VAL A 130 0.73 3.04 -5.56
CA VAL A 130 -0.06 4.22 -5.96
C VAL A 130 -0.20 4.40 -7.48
N THR A 131 0.28 3.44 -8.25
CA THR A 131 0.20 3.41 -9.72
C THR A 131 -0.92 2.48 -10.17
N TRP A 132 -1.70 2.93 -11.15
CA TRP A 132 -2.74 2.15 -11.81
C TRP A 132 -2.67 2.37 -13.32
N LYS A 133 -2.55 1.31 -14.10
CA LYS A 133 -2.42 1.37 -15.57
C LYS A 133 -1.39 2.43 -16.01
N ASP A 134 -0.19 2.31 -15.47
CA ASP A 134 0.98 3.17 -15.74
C ASP A 134 0.85 4.64 -15.30
N LYS A 135 -0.19 5.01 -14.58
CA LYS A 135 -0.39 6.38 -14.04
C LYS A 135 -0.32 6.39 -12.51
N VAL A 136 0.38 7.35 -11.96
CA VAL A 136 0.35 7.62 -10.52
C VAL A 136 -0.94 8.36 -10.16
N TYR A 137 -1.71 7.81 -9.22
CA TYR A 137 -2.98 8.40 -8.79
C TYR A 137 -2.93 8.99 -7.38
N ALA A 138 -2.12 8.44 -6.51
CA ALA A 138 -2.10 8.86 -5.12
C ALA A 138 -0.70 9.27 -4.67
N TYR A 139 -0.61 9.70 -3.42
CA TYR A 139 0.58 10.25 -2.77
C TYR A 139 0.92 9.31 -1.60
N PRO A 140 1.98 8.50 -1.70
CA PRO A 140 2.33 7.54 -0.65
C PRO A 140 3.04 8.24 0.52
N TYR A 141 2.80 7.74 1.76
CA TYR A 141 3.49 8.28 2.93
C TYR A 141 3.95 7.23 3.93
N ALA A 142 3.48 5.99 3.82
CA ALA A 142 3.90 4.89 4.68
C ALA A 142 3.70 3.54 4.01
N VAL A 143 4.45 2.54 4.48
CA VAL A 143 4.32 1.15 4.09
C VAL A 143 4.02 0.27 5.29
N GLU A 144 3.26 -0.81 5.06
CA GLU A 144 2.88 -1.78 6.07
C GLU A 144 3.14 -3.19 5.56
N SER A 145 3.73 -4.02 6.39
CA SER A 145 3.92 -5.45 6.14
C SER A 145 3.90 -6.25 7.43
N GLN A 146 3.57 -7.52 7.33
CA GLN A 146 3.84 -8.45 8.41
C GLN A 146 5.35 -8.70 8.51
N VAL A 147 5.78 -9.08 9.72
CA VAL A 147 7.16 -9.41 10.08
C VAL A 147 7.18 -10.68 10.94
N LEU A 148 8.35 -11.24 11.16
CA LEU A 148 8.58 -12.30 12.14
C LEU A 148 8.91 -11.66 13.50
N TYR A 149 8.04 -11.88 14.48
CA TYR A 149 8.36 -11.67 15.89
C TYR A 149 8.93 -12.95 16.50
N TYR A 150 9.95 -12.85 17.34
CA TYR A 150 10.57 -14.01 17.94
C TYR A 150 11.18 -13.70 19.31
N ASN A 151 11.35 -14.76 20.11
CA ASN A 151 12.02 -14.69 21.40
C ASN A 151 13.54 -14.81 21.20
N LYS A 152 14.29 -13.77 21.55
CA LYS A 152 15.76 -13.72 21.45
C LYS A 152 16.49 -14.69 22.40
N ASP A 153 15.81 -15.18 23.44
CA ASP A 153 16.38 -16.22 24.29
C ASP A 153 16.36 -17.60 23.62
N THR A 154 15.43 -17.82 22.69
CA THR A 154 15.33 -19.07 21.93
C THR A 154 16.19 -19.06 20.67
N TYR A 155 16.21 -17.92 19.94
CA TYR A 155 16.81 -17.82 18.62
C TYR A 155 17.96 -16.82 18.56
N SER A 156 19.06 -17.24 17.94
CA SER A 156 20.05 -16.33 17.40
C SER A 156 19.57 -15.69 16.07
N PRO A 157 20.20 -14.60 15.60
CA PRO A 157 19.88 -14.01 14.31
C PRO A 157 20.02 -14.95 13.10
N GLU A 158 20.86 -15.97 13.19
CA GLU A 158 21.03 -16.96 12.10
C GLU A 158 19.89 -17.99 12.09
N GLU A 159 19.39 -18.38 13.25
CA GLU A 159 18.39 -19.44 13.41
C GLU A 159 16.98 -19.01 12.93
N ILE A 160 16.74 -17.70 12.76
CA ILE A 160 15.48 -17.17 12.23
C ILE A 160 15.47 -16.96 10.71
N LYS A 161 16.59 -17.20 10.02
CA LYS A 161 16.72 -16.88 8.58
C LYS A 161 15.99 -17.84 7.65
N THR A 162 15.83 -19.10 8.06
CA THR A 162 15.13 -20.10 7.27
C THR A 162 13.99 -20.73 8.07
N TRP A 163 12.92 -21.09 7.39
CA TRP A 163 11.80 -21.80 8.01
C TRP A 163 12.25 -23.10 8.68
N LYS A 164 13.18 -23.80 8.03
CA LYS A 164 13.76 -25.03 8.59
C LYS A 164 14.45 -24.79 9.92
N SER A 165 15.41 -23.87 9.99
CA SER A 165 16.13 -23.59 11.23
C SER A 165 15.21 -23.03 12.32
N LEU A 166 14.23 -22.19 11.94
CA LEU A 166 13.22 -21.63 12.84
C LEU A 166 12.40 -22.75 13.53
N THR A 167 11.94 -23.74 12.76
CA THR A 167 11.09 -24.83 13.27
C THR A 167 11.88 -25.99 13.89
N GLU A 168 13.15 -26.17 13.56
CA GLU A 168 14.03 -27.14 14.23
C GLU A 168 14.51 -26.64 15.60
N LYS A 169 14.77 -25.33 15.73
CA LYS A 169 15.28 -24.73 16.97
C LYS A 169 14.20 -24.43 18.00
N GLY A 170 13.05 -23.98 17.56
CA GLY A 170 11.94 -23.57 18.42
C GLY A 170 10.60 -23.88 17.77
N LYS A 171 9.56 -23.19 18.24
CA LYS A 171 8.18 -23.40 17.77
C LYS A 171 7.58 -22.09 17.29
N ILE A 172 7.09 -22.09 16.04
CA ILE A 172 6.31 -20.99 15.50
C ILE A 172 4.81 -21.25 15.68
N GLY A 173 4.12 -20.29 16.27
CA GLY A 173 2.66 -20.29 16.36
C GLY A 173 2.08 -19.60 15.13
N THR A 174 1.33 -20.36 14.33
CA THR A 174 0.69 -19.83 13.12
C THR A 174 -0.56 -20.63 12.73
N ASN A 175 -1.33 -20.10 11.81
CA ASN A 175 -2.62 -20.66 11.42
C ASN A 175 -2.61 -21.13 9.97
N PHE A 176 -2.62 -22.44 9.75
CA PHE A 176 -2.85 -23.07 8.44
C PHE A 176 -4.27 -23.65 8.29
N GLY A 177 -4.93 -23.94 9.39
CA GLY A 177 -6.12 -24.79 9.42
C GLY A 177 -7.46 -24.07 9.57
N GLU A 178 -7.48 -22.76 9.62
CA GLU A 178 -8.68 -21.94 9.86
C GLU A 178 -8.67 -20.69 8.98
N ASP A 179 -9.76 -19.93 9.00
CA ASP A 179 -9.88 -18.67 8.27
C ASP A 179 -8.78 -17.68 8.64
N GLY A 180 -8.29 -16.94 7.68
CA GLY A 180 -7.22 -15.96 7.82
C GLY A 180 -5.82 -16.48 7.47
N ALA A 181 -5.67 -17.76 7.17
CA ALA A 181 -4.42 -18.32 6.65
C ALA A 181 -4.00 -17.72 5.30
N ASN A 182 -4.96 -17.27 4.51
CA ASN A 182 -4.79 -16.66 3.19
C ASN A 182 -3.88 -15.44 3.19
N TYR A 183 -3.95 -14.60 4.21
CA TYR A 183 -3.15 -13.37 4.27
C TYR A 183 -1.65 -13.64 4.49
N ILE A 184 -1.33 -14.64 5.30
CA ILE A 184 0.05 -15.03 5.60
C ILE A 184 0.60 -15.98 4.52
N PHE A 185 -0.16 -16.99 4.14
CA PHE A 185 0.32 -18.09 3.32
C PHE A 185 -0.13 -18.05 1.85
N GLY A 186 -1.09 -17.18 1.49
CA GLY A 186 -1.41 -16.92 0.08
C GLY A 186 -0.19 -16.46 -0.73
N PRO A 187 0.65 -15.54 -0.20
CA PRO A 187 1.87 -15.12 -0.88
C PRO A 187 2.93 -16.20 -1.12
N LEU A 188 2.79 -17.42 -0.58
CA LEU A 188 3.71 -18.53 -0.85
C LEU A 188 3.80 -18.88 -2.33
N PHE A 189 2.71 -18.75 -3.07
CA PHE A 189 2.72 -18.97 -4.51
C PHE A 189 3.65 -17.95 -5.21
N MET A 190 3.57 -16.69 -4.84
CA MET A 190 4.46 -15.65 -5.36
C MET A 190 5.88 -15.80 -4.83
N SER A 191 6.07 -16.35 -3.64
CA SER A 191 7.39 -16.68 -3.10
C SER A 191 8.09 -17.75 -3.95
N ASN A 192 7.32 -18.69 -4.53
CA ASN A 192 7.85 -19.73 -5.42
C ASN A 192 7.85 -19.33 -6.91
N GLY A 193 7.59 -18.06 -7.23
CA GLY A 193 7.76 -17.49 -8.58
C GLY A 193 6.50 -17.31 -9.40
N ASP A 194 5.32 -17.60 -8.86
CA ASP A 194 4.04 -17.38 -9.52
C ASP A 194 3.56 -15.94 -9.42
N TYR A 195 2.50 -15.62 -10.14
CA TYR A 195 1.83 -14.32 -10.12
C TYR A 195 0.39 -14.41 -9.63
N LEU A 196 -0.01 -13.41 -8.85
CA LEU A 196 -1.39 -13.11 -8.54
C LEU A 196 -1.82 -11.91 -9.42
N TYR A 197 -2.75 -12.13 -10.33
CA TYR A 197 -3.24 -11.12 -11.28
C TYR A 197 -2.15 -10.54 -12.21
N GLY A 198 -1.25 -11.39 -12.69
CA GLY A 198 -0.14 -11.00 -13.55
C GLY A 198 1.01 -10.34 -12.79
N GLU A 199 2.02 -9.92 -13.51
CA GLU A 199 3.24 -9.32 -12.95
C GLU A 199 2.98 -8.04 -12.16
N ASN A 200 2.02 -7.23 -12.61
CA ASN A 200 1.67 -5.94 -11.99
C ASN A 200 0.44 -6.01 -11.06
N GLY A 201 -0.18 -7.19 -10.91
CA GLY A 201 -1.39 -7.33 -10.09
C GLY A 201 -2.65 -6.67 -10.68
N GLU A 202 -2.69 -6.41 -11.97
CA GLU A 202 -3.76 -5.66 -12.66
C GLU A 202 -4.54 -6.47 -13.69
N ASP A 203 -4.16 -7.73 -13.94
CA ASP A 203 -4.81 -8.62 -14.88
C ASP A 203 -5.66 -9.67 -14.16
N PRO A 204 -7.01 -9.57 -14.19
CA PRO A 204 -7.90 -10.52 -13.53
C PRO A 204 -7.66 -11.98 -13.92
N LYS A 205 -7.12 -12.23 -15.13
CA LYS A 205 -6.82 -13.56 -15.66
C LYS A 205 -5.34 -13.94 -15.56
N GLY A 206 -4.53 -13.09 -14.95
CA GLY A 206 -3.07 -13.25 -14.90
C GLY A 206 -2.54 -14.13 -13.77
N THR A 207 -3.41 -14.75 -12.96
CA THR A 207 -3.01 -15.68 -11.89
C THR A 207 -2.62 -17.04 -12.50
N ASN A 208 -1.44 -17.57 -12.13
CA ASN A 208 -0.87 -18.76 -12.74
C ASN A 208 -0.44 -19.85 -11.74
N PHE A 209 -1.12 -19.96 -10.60
CA PHE A 209 -0.79 -20.93 -9.54
C PHE A 209 -0.92 -22.40 -9.93
N ASN A 210 -1.59 -22.71 -11.05
CA ASN A 210 -1.89 -24.06 -11.51
C ASN A 210 -0.77 -24.70 -12.36
N ASN A 211 0.43 -24.64 -11.82
CA ASN A 211 1.66 -25.15 -12.45
C ASN A 211 2.48 -25.97 -11.43
N GLN A 212 3.69 -26.38 -11.81
CA GLN A 212 4.56 -27.15 -10.93
C GLN A 212 4.93 -26.40 -9.65
N GLN A 213 5.19 -25.10 -9.74
CA GLN A 213 5.52 -24.26 -8.58
C GLN A 213 4.35 -24.21 -7.57
N GLY A 214 3.12 -24.12 -8.06
CA GLY A 214 1.93 -24.19 -7.20
C GLY A 214 1.77 -25.55 -6.52
N ILE A 215 2.04 -26.65 -7.23
CA ILE A 215 2.03 -28.02 -6.64
C ILE A 215 3.06 -28.13 -5.52
N GLU A 216 4.27 -27.60 -5.71
CA GLU A 216 5.32 -27.58 -4.69
C GLU A 216 4.89 -26.79 -3.45
N VAL A 217 4.18 -25.67 -3.61
CA VAL A 217 3.61 -24.91 -2.49
C VAL A 217 2.60 -25.74 -1.71
N LEU A 218 1.67 -26.42 -2.37
CA LEU A 218 0.70 -27.28 -1.70
C LEU A 218 1.36 -28.45 -0.97
N GLN A 219 2.38 -29.06 -1.56
CA GLN A 219 3.13 -30.12 -0.89
C GLN A 219 3.82 -29.61 0.37
N TRP A 220 4.45 -28.43 0.29
CA TRP A 220 5.08 -27.79 1.45
C TRP A 220 4.07 -27.49 2.56
N ILE A 221 2.88 -26.96 2.23
CA ILE A 221 1.80 -26.72 3.20
C ILE A 221 1.36 -28.03 3.87
N ALA A 222 1.16 -29.08 3.09
CA ALA A 222 0.78 -30.39 3.63
C ALA A 222 1.81 -30.95 4.62
N ASP A 223 3.10 -30.76 4.34
CA ASP A 223 4.20 -31.21 5.18
C ASP A 223 4.23 -30.50 6.54
N GLN A 224 3.72 -29.28 6.64
CA GLN A 224 3.70 -28.52 7.89
C GLN A 224 2.82 -29.14 8.98
N LYS A 225 1.84 -29.94 8.61
CA LYS A 225 1.01 -30.69 9.59
C LYS A 225 1.85 -31.62 10.47
N ASN A 226 2.90 -32.17 9.91
CA ASN A 226 3.80 -33.13 10.59
C ASN A 226 5.10 -32.46 11.07
N ASN A 227 5.23 -31.12 10.90
CA ASN A 227 6.39 -30.38 11.39
C ASN A 227 6.21 -30.08 12.89
N PRO A 228 7.04 -30.66 13.79
CA PRO A 228 6.87 -30.50 15.23
C PRO A 228 7.15 -29.08 15.72
N GLY A 229 7.84 -28.27 14.91
CA GLY A 229 8.12 -26.85 15.18
C GLY A 229 7.01 -25.92 14.75
N VAL A 230 5.92 -26.41 14.15
CA VAL A 230 4.73 -25.64 13.78
C VAL A 230 3.59 -25.96 14.75
N ILE A 231 3.15 -24.92 15.46
CA ILE A 231 2.01 -25.02 16.38
C ILE A 231 0.83 -24.26 15.77
N GLN A 232 -0.25 -24.97 15.47
CA GLN A 232 -1.47 -24.35 15.02
C GLN A 232 -2.00 -23.41 16.12
N SER A 233 -2.00 -22.11 15.84
CA SER A 233 -2.44 -21.05 16.75
C SER A 233 -3.20 -20.01 15.95
N ASN A 234 -4.35 -19.59 16.45
CA ASN A 234 -5.15 -18.50 15.88
C ASN A 234 -5.36 -17.41 16.95
N THR A 235 -6.46 -17.43 17.66
CA THR A 235 -6.79 -16.44 18.69
C THR A 235 -5.83 -16.48 19.89
N GLU A 236 -5.24 -17.65 20.19
CA GLU A 236 -4.29 -17.82 21.29
C GLU A 236 -2.81 -17.57 20.91
N ALA A 237 -2.54 -17.07 19.71
CA ALA A 237 -1.16 -16.89 19.23
C ALA A 237 -0.30 -16.01 20.17
N LEU A 238 -0.81 -14.89 20.64
CA LEU A 238 -0.10 -14.00 21.57
C LEU A 238 0.05 -14.62 22.97
N SER A 239 -0.97 -15.32 23.50
CA SER A 239 -0.87 -15.98 24.80
C SER A 239 0.10 -17.17 24.74
N ASN A 240 0.16 -17.90 23.65
CA ASN A 240 1.12 -18.97 23.43
C ASN A 240 2.57 -18.43 23.40
N LEU A 241 2.79 -17.28 22.77
CA LEU A 241 4.08 -16.61 22.74
C LEU A 241 4.48 -16.14 24.16
N GLY A 242 3.58 -15.54 24.90
CA GLY A 242 3.80 -15.05 26.27
C GLY A 242 4.06 -16.18 27.28
N SER A 243 3.44 -17.35 27.12
CA SER A 243 3.61 -18.52 28.00
C SER A 243 4.82 -19.38 27.65
N GLY A 244 5.49 -19.12 26.52
CA GLY A 244 6.58 -19.96 26.01
C GLY A 244 6.13 -21.27 25.36
N LYS A 245 4.85 -21.43 25.07
CA LYS A 245 4.34 -22.55 24.26
C LYS A 245 4.81 -22.45 22.81
N THR A 246 4.98 -21.23 22.33
CA THR A 246 5.61 -20.88 21.05
C THR A 246 6.72 -19.86 21.26
N ASP A 247 7.65 -19.78 20.31
CA ASP A 247 8.84 -18.93 20.37
C ASP A 247 8.88 -17.88 19.26
N ALA A 248 8.02 -18.02 18.25
CA ALA A 248 7.92 -17.13 17.12
C ALA A 248 6.47 -16.95 16.64
N PHE A 249 6.22 -15.84 15.96
CA PHE A 249 4.88 -15.41 15.57
C PHE A 249 4.95 -14.50 14.34
N LEU A 250 4.10 -14.75 13.35
CA LEU A 250 3.99 -13.91 12.16
C LEU A 250 2.83 -12.91 12.34
N SER A 251 3.11 -11.63 12.35
CA SER A 251 2.10 -10.58 12.47
C SER A 251 2.63 -9.22 12.01
N GLY A 252 1.75 -8.23 11.95
CA GLY A 252 2.11 -6.88 11.53
C GLY A 252 2.44 -5.92 12.68
N PRO A 253 2.63 -4.62 12.35
CA PRO A 253 2.95 -3.59 13.34
C PRO A 253 1.85 -3.39 14.40
N TRP A 254 0.62 -3.75 14.09
CA TRP A 254 -0.51 -3.71 15.05
C TRP A 254 -0.32 -4.62 16.26
N SER A 255 0.51 -5.65 16.17
CA SER A 255 0.82 -6.55 17.28
C SER A 255 2.04 -6.12 18.10
N LYS A 256 2.78 -5.09 17.71
CA LYS A 256 4.03 -4.69 18.35
C LYS A 256 3.91 -4.53 19.86
N ASN A 257 2.94 -3.73 20.30
CA ASN A 257 2.76 -3.45 21.72
C ASN A 257 2.39 -4.72 22.54
N ASP A 258 1.59 -5.61 21.95
CA ASP A 258 1.18 -6.84 22.62
C ASP A 258 2.31 -7.87 22.67
N VAL A 259 3.15 -7.93 21.65
CA VAL A 259 4.37 -8.74 21.65
C VAL A 259 5.41 -8.21 22.65
N GLU A 260 5.56 -6.88 22.75
CA GLU A 260 6.39 -6.23 23.78
C GLU A 260 5.92 -6.57 25.20
N LYS A 261 4.62 -6.58 25.44
CA LYS A 261 4.05 -7.00 26.72
C LYS A 261 4.32 -8.49 27.00
N ALA A 262 4.26 -9.34 25.97
CA ALA A 262 4.46 -10.77 26.11
C ALA A 262 5.94 -11.15 26.35
N LEU A 263 6.87 -10.50 25.66
CA LEU A 263 8.30 -10.86 25.63
C LEU A 263 9.22 -9.86 26.33
N GLY A 264 8.80 -8.61 26.51
CA GLY A 264 9.67 -7.56 27.08
C GLY A 264 10.95 -7.37 26.26
N ASP A 265 12.09 -7.29 26.95
CA ASP A 265 13.41 -7.12 26.33
C ASP A 265 13.86 -8.31 25.45
N LYS A 266 13.15 -9.43 25.53
CA LYS A 266 13.40 -10.62 24.71
C LYS A 266 12.78 -10.52 23.30
N MET A 267 11.95 -9.53 23.05
CA MET A 267 11.33 -9.35 21.73
C MET A 267 12.39 -9.07 20.66
N GLY A 268 12.42 -9.92 19.64
CA GLY A 268 13.05 -9.67 18.35
C GLY A 268 12.02 -9.49 17.26
N ALA A 269 12.37 -8.76 16.21
CA ALA A 269 11.60 -8.66 14.99
C ALA A 269 12.54 -8.70 13.79
N ALA A 270 12.15 -9.40 12.74
CA ALA A 270 12.92 -9.57 11.52
C ALA A 270 12.03 -9.72 10.31
N ALA A 271 12.60 -9.61 9.12
CA ALA A 271 11.94 -10.03 7.89
C ALA A 271 11.55 -11.52 7.95
N TYR A 272 10.60 -11.91 7.13
CA TYR A 272 10.21 -13.31 6.99
C TYR A 272 11.39 -14.20 6.61
N PRO A 273 11.42 -15.46 7.08
CA PRO A 273 12.48 -16.40 6.72
C PRO A 273 12.39 -16.80 5.24
N THR A 274 13.43 -17.50 4.77
CA THR A 274 13.35 -18.22 3.51
C THR A 274 12.67 -19.58 3.70
N ILE A 275 12.14 -20.13 2.61
CA ILE A 275 11.49 -21.44 2.54
C ILE A 275 12.10 -22.23 1.39
N ASP A 276 12.36 -23.51 1.60
CA ASP A 276 12.68 -24.46 0.55
C ASP A 276 11.44 -25.28 0.16
N PHE A 277 10.91 -25.04 -1.01
CA PHE A 277 9.78 -25.78 -1.58
C PHE A 277 10.21 -27.08 -2.29
N GLY A 278 11.49 -27.48 -2.15
CA GLY A 278 12.08 -28.64 -2.81
C GLY A 278 12.96 -28.27 -4.02
N ASN A 279 13.14 -26.99 -4.28
CA ASN A 279 13.94 -26.46 -5.41
C ASN A 279 14.93 -25.37 -4.99
N GLY A 280 15.32 -25.36 -3.72
CA GLY A 280 16.23 -24.36 -3.10
C GLY A 280 15.49 -23.30 -2.31
N GLU A 281 16.24 -22.58 -1.50
CA GLU A 281 15.73 -21.53 -0.63
C GLU A 281 15.13 -20.39 -1.44
N LYS A 282 13.90 -19.99 -1.09
CA LYS A 282 13.16 -18.86 -1.66
C LYS A 282 12.75 -17.91 -0.55
N GLN A 283 12.82 -16.63 -0.81
CA GLN A 283 12.32 -15.63 0.15
C GLN A 283 10.80 -15.76 0.32
N MET A 284 10.36 -16.04 1.54
CA MET A 284 8.94 -15.95 1.89
C MET A 284 8.48 -14.50 1.78
N LYS A 285 7.47 -14.25 0.96
CA LYS A 285 6.90 -12.93 0.74
C LYS A 285 5.67 -12.70 1.58
N ALA A 286 5.40 -11.44 1.90
CA ALA A 286 4.16 -10.99 2.52
C ALA A 286 3.45 -9.98 1.62
N PHE A 287 2.15 -9.80 1.81
CA PHE A 287 1.45 -8.68 1.20
C PHE A 287 1.94 -7.36 1.77
N LEU A 288 2.17 -6.38 0.90
CA LEU A 288 2.55 -5.02 1.25
C LEU A 288 1.35 -4.09 1.10
N GLY A 289 1.06 -3.33 2.15
CA GLY A 289 0.14 -2.20 2.14
C GLY A 289 0.90 -0.88 1.96
N VAL A 290 0.28 0.06 1.26
CA VAL A 290 0.78 1.43 1.10
C VAL A 290 -0.29 2.39 1.59
N ARG A 291 0.06 3.21 2.58
CA ARG A 291 -0.80 4.31 3.02
C ARG A 291 -0.61 5.51 2.12
N SER A 292 -1.71 6.11 1.70
CA SER A 292 -1.67 7.20 0.74
C SER A 292 -2.75 8.25 0.99
N PHE A 293 -2.55 9.42 0.38
CA PHE A 293 -3.59 10.42 0.16
C PHE A 293 -3.97 10.45 -1.31
N ALA A 294 -5.23 10.72 -1.60
CA ALA A 294 -5.73 10.94 -2.94
C ALA A 294 -6.48 12.28 -3.01
N VAL A 295 -6.61 12.80 -4.23
CA VAL A 295 -7.33 14.04 -4.53
C VAL A 295 -8.64 13.70 -5.23
N ASN A 296 -9.75 14.20 -4.69
CA ASN A 296 -11.09 14.02 -5.22
C ASN A 296 -11.23 14.67 -6.60
N GLN A 297 -11.71 13.94 -7.59
CA GLN A 297 -11.94 14.43 -8.96
C GLN A 297 -12.92 15.62 -9.01
N GLN A 298 -13.80 15.77 -8.03
CA GLN A 298 -14.80 16.84 -7.96
C GLN A 298 -14.37 18.06 -7.16
N THR A 299 -13.08 18.10 -6.73
CA THR A 299 -12.56 19.28 -6.00
C THR A 299 -12.68 20.56 -6.83
N GLN A 300 -13.04 21.66 -6.17
CA GLN A 300 -13.10 22.97 -6.78
C GLN A 300 -11.75 23.73 -6.71
N ALA A 301 -10.77 23.16 -5.97
CA ALA A 301 -9.45 23.75 -5.79
C ALA A 301 -8.34 22.70 -6.08
N PRO A 302 -8.24 22.17 -7.31
CA PRO A 302 -7.35 21.05 -7.61
C PRO A 302 -5.88 21.35 -7.35
N LEU A 303 -5.38 22.55 -7.65
CA LEU A 303 -3.98 22.90 -7.38
C LEU A 303 -3.68 23.00 -5.88
N ALA A 304 -4.59 23.58 -5.10
CA ALA A 304 -4.46 23.63 -3.65
C ALA A 304 -4.53 22.23 -3.01
N ALA A 305 -5.45 21.39 -3.48
CA ALA A 305 -5.58 20.00 -3.03
C ALA A 305 -4.32 19.17 -3.33
N MET A 306 -3.77 19.27 -4.54
CA MET A 306 -2.53 18.58 -4.92
C MET A 306 -1.33 19.09 -4.11
N THR A 307 -1.25 20.41 -3.87
CA THR A 307 -0.19 21.00 -3.05
C THR A 307 -0.25 20.49 -1.60
N LEU A 308 -1.45 20.42 -1.03
CA LEU A 308 -1.66 19.83 0.30
C LEU A 308 -1.26 18.35 0.32
N ALA A 309 -1.75 17.54 -0.61
CA ALA A 309 -1.45 16.12 -0.67
C ALA A 309 0.07 15.86 -0.78
N ASN A 310 0.78 16.65 -1.59
CA ASN A 310 2.24 16.56 -1.70
C ASN A 310 2.95 16.93 -0.38
N TYR A 311 2.50 17.97 0.30
CA TYR A 311 3.05 18.35 1.61
C TYR A 311 2.83 17.30 2.68
N LEU A 312 1.61 16.75 2.75
CA LEU A 312 1.24 15.68 3.70
C LEU A 312 2.06 14.38 3.53
N THR A 313 2.74 14.22 2.41
CA THR A 313 3.55 13.05 2.07
C THR A 313 5.03 13.37 1.90
N SER A 314 5.43 14.58 2.30
CA SER A 314 6.82 15.02 2.29
C SER A 314 7.70 14.23 3.27
N GLU A 315 9.00 14.25 3.06
CA GLU A 315 9.99 13.65 3.96
C GLU A 315 9.80 14.10 5.42
N LYS A 316 9.61 15.41 5.64
CA LYS A 316 9.36 16.00 6.97
C LYS A 316 8.08 15.44 7.60
N ALA A 317 6.98 15.38 6.83
CA ALA A 317 5.70 14.85 7.30
C ALA A 317 5.80 13.37 7.65
N GLN A 318 6.42 12.57 6.80
CA GLN A 318 6.62 11.14 7.04
C GLN A 318 7.45 10.89 8.31
N MET A 319 8.48 11.68 8.57
CA MET A 319 9.27 11.58 9.81
C MET A 319 8.43 11.93 11.05
N THR A 320 7.56 12.93 10.93
CA THR A 320 6.61 13.28 12.01
C THR A 320 5.66 12.10 12.30
N TYR A 321 5.11 11.46 11.28
CA TYR A 321 4.23 10.29 11.45
C TYR A 321 4.96 9.12 12.09
N PHE A 322 6.19 8.86 11.69
CA PHE A 322 7.00 7.82 12.34
C PHE A 322 7.20 8.09 13.83
N LYS A 323 7.60 9.30 14.21
CA LYS A 323 7.86 9.69 15.61
C LYS A 323 6.61 9.67 16.48
N GLU A 324 5.49 10.13 15.97
CA GLU A 324 4.28 10.34 16.78
C GLU A 324 3.29 9.16 16.73
N ILE A 325 3.24 8.40 15.63
CA ILE A 325 2.27 7.31 15.44
C ILE A 325 2.88 6.00 14.92
N GLY A 326 4.19 5.97 14.68
CA GLY A 326 4.89 4.74 14.30
C GLY A 326 4.69 4.30 12.84
N PHE A 327 4.20 5.15 11.96
CA PHE A 327 4.11 4.83 10.54
C PHE A 327 5.50 4.72 9.90
N VAL A 328 5.76 3.61 9.22
CA VAL A 328 7.04 3.37 8.56
C VAL A 328 7.09 4.09 7.22
N PRO A 329 8.05 5.00 7.01
CA PRO A 329 8.09 5.84 5.82
C PRO A 329 8.27 5.10 4.50
N SER A 330 7.60 5.59 3.45
CA SER A 330 7.83 5.18 2.07
C SER A 330 8.97 5.96 1.38
N ASN A 331 9.41 7.07 1.95
CA ASN A 331 10.42 7.95 1.37
C ASN A 331 11.80 7.28 1.34
N LYS A 332 12.49 7.35 0.20
CA LYS A 332 13.83 6.72 -0.01
C LYS A 332 14.89 7.22 0.97
N LYS A 333 14.91 8.52 1.25
CA LYS A 333 15.92 9.11 2.13
C LYS A 333 15.77 8.66 3.58
N LEU A 334 14.55 8.29 3.98
CA LEU A 334 14.27 7.83 5.33
C LEU A 334 14.58 6.35 5.56
N GLN A 335 14.85 5.57 4.50
CA GLN A 335 15.16 4.14 4.61
C GLN A 335 16.43 3.86 5.42
N THR A 336 17.36 4.80 5.47
CA THR A 336 18.63 4.72 6.19
C THR A 336 18.71 5.65 7.40
N ASN A 337 17.60 6.29 7.77
CA ASN A 337 17.55 7.17 8.93
C ASN A 337 17.75 6.37 10.22
N GLU A 338 18.68 6.78 11.08
CA GLU A 338 19.07 6.03 12.28
C GLU A 338 17.93 5.87 13.28
N GLU A 339 17.08 6.88 13.47
CA GLU A 339 15.92 6.79 14.38
C GLU A 339 14.94 5.69 13.95
N ILE A 340 14.80 5.49 12.63
CA ILE A 340 13.93 4.46 12.06
C ILE A 340 14.59 3.09 12.11
N THR A 341 15.85 2.99 11.69
CA THR A 341 16.57 1.70 11.61
C THR A 341 16.97 1.14 12.97
N GLN A 342 16.98 1.95 14.03
CA GLN A 342 17.11 1.50 15.40
C GLN A 342 15.84 0.88 15.99
N ASP A 343 14.67 1.20 15.43
CA ASP A 343 13.43 0.50 15.75
C ASP A 343 13.41 -0.85 15.04
N THR A 344 13.45 -1.94 15.81
CA THR A 344 13.58 -3.30 15.29
C THR A 344 12.42 -3.68 14.37
N VAL A 345 11.18 -3.31 14.72
CA VAL A 345 9.99 -3.61 13.91
C VAL A 345 9.99 -2.77 12.63
N ALA A 346 10.29 -1.47 12.73
CA ALA A 346 10.37 -0.59 11.57
C ALA A 346 11.44 -1.06 10.57
N LYS A 347 12.62 -1.45 11.06
CA LYS A 347 13.68 -2.01 10.24
C LYS A 347 13.23 -3.28 9.50
N ALA A 348 12.54 -4.18 10.19
CA ALA A 348 12.01 -5.40 9.59
C ALA A 348 10.95 -5.09 8.50
N ILE A 349 10.07 -4.10 8.73
CA ILE A 349 9.08 -3.66 7.74
C ILE A 349 9.77 -3.05 6.51
N LEU A 350 10.82 -2.24 6.68
CA LEU A 350 11.59 -1.69 5.56
C LEU A 350 12.25 -2.80 4.72
N GLU A 351 12.74 -3.85 5.35
CA GLU A 351 13.28 -5.02 4.64
C GLU A 351 12.19 -5.78 3.90
N MET A 352 11.03 -6.01 4.54
CA MET A 352 9.87 -6.63 3.89
C MET A 352 9.30 -5.80 2.74
N ALA A 353 9.45 -4.48 2.75
CA ALA A 353 8.99 -3.61 1.67
C ALA A 353 9.82 -3.71 0.39
N GLN A 354 10.96 -4.40 0.41
CA GLN A 354 11.75 -4.67 -0.79
C GLN A 354 10.96 -5.57 -1.78
N PRO A 355 11.11 -5.38 -3.10
CA PRO A 355 10.40 -6.19 -4.11
C PRO A 355 10.66 -7.69 -4.00
N THR A 356 11.82 -8.09 -3.46
CA THR A 356 12.17 -9.49 -3.22
C THR A 356 11.42 -10.13 -2.06
N HIS A 357 10.86 -9.33 -1.14
CA HIS A 357 10.24 -9.76 0.11
C HIS A 357 8.73 -9.55 0.17
N SER A 358 8.16 -8.83 -0.78
CA SER A 358 6.76 -8.48 -0.73
C SER A 358 6.04 -8.57 -2.07
N VAL A 359 4.73 -8.67 -1.97
CA VAL A 359 3.77 -8.52 -3.05
C VAL A 359 2.89 -7.33 -2.72
N VAL A 360 2.90 -6.30 -3.56
CA VAL A 360 1.99 -5.17 -3.40
C VAL A 360 0.55 -5.70 -3.47
N MET A 361 -0.25 -5.41 -2.44
CA MET A 361 -1.65 -5.85 -2.40
C MET A 361 -2.36 -5.42 -3.69
N PRO A 362 -3.01 -6.35 -4.42
CA PRO A 362 -3.70 -6.03 -5.66
C PRO A 362 -4.81 -4.98 -5.49
N LYS A 363 -4.99 -4.14 -6.52
CA LYS A 363 -5.92 -3.00 -6.54
C LYS A 363 -7.23 -3.28 -7.30
N ILE A 364 -7.43 -4.52 -7.72
CA ILE A 364 -8.60 -4.91 -8.53
C ILE A 364 -9.70 -5.57 -7.68
N PRO A 365 -10.98 -5.47 -8.08
CA PRO A 365 -12.10 -5.97 -7.28
C PRO A 365 -12.10 -7.49 -7.13
N GLU A 366 -11.50 -8.24 -8.04
CA GLU A 366 -11.39 -9.71 -8.03
C GLU A 366 -10.66 -10.23 -6.79
N ILE A 367 -9.84 -9.39 -6.11
CA ILE A 367 -9.18 -9.77 -4.85
C ILE A 367 -10.17 -10.25 -3.78
N VAL A 368 -11.41 -9.78 -3.81
CA VAL A 368 -12.45 -10.23 -2.89
C VAL A 368 -12.74 -11.73 -3.04
N SER A 369 -12.68 -12.26 -4.25
CA SER A 369 -12.87 -13.69 -4.53
C SER A 369 -11.63 -14.54 -4.18
N PHE A 370 -10.46 -13.93 -4.16
CA PHE A 370 -9.20 -14.60 -3.78
C PHE A 370 -9.24 -15.10 -2.33
N TRP A 371 -9.72 -14.28 -1.39
CA TRP A 371 -9.63 -14.58 0.03
C TRP A 371 -10.27 -15.90 0.44
N PRO A 372 -11.56 -16.14 0.18
CA PRO A 372 -12.20 -17.41 0.59
C PRO A 372 -11.67 -18.60 -0.21
N ALA A 373 -11.35 -18.42 -1.49
CA ALA A 373 -10.81 -19.49 -2.32
C ALA A 373 -9.43 -19.96 -1.83
N MET A 374 -8.57 -19.02 -1.44
CA MET A 374 -7.24 -19.29 -0.92
C MET A 374 -7.30 -19.93 0.47
N ASP A 375 -8.13 -19.44 1.39
CA ASP A 375 -8.34 -20.09 2.70
C ASP A 375 -8.77 -21.54 2.54
N ALA A 376 -9.74 -21.82 1.69
CA ALA A 376 -10.21 -23.19 1.47
C ALA A 376 -9.09 -24.13 0.99
N VAL A 377 -8.26 -23.69 0.04
CA VAL A 377 -7.17 -24.51 -0.49
C VAL A 377 -6.08 -24.73 0.56
N ILE A 378 -5.66 -23.69 1.28
CA ILE A 378 -4.64 -23.81 2.33
C ILE A 378 -5.11 -24.72 3.46
N ASN A 379 -6.31 -24.48 3.98
CA ASN A 379 -6.88 -25.27 5.08
C ASN A 379 -7.03 -26.75 4.72
N ASP A 380 -7.61 -27.04 3.56
CA ASP A 380 -7.86 -28.42 3.12
C ASP A 380 -6.56 -29.14 2.78
N THR A 381 -5.57 -28.46 2.23
CA THR A 381 -4.24 -29.01 1.97
C THR A 381 -3.54 -29.37 3.29
N TYR A 382 -3.50 -28.43 4.24
CA TYR A 382 -2.90 -28.66 5.55
C TYR A 382 -3.56 -29.80 6.33
N LYS A 383 -4.90 -29.89 6.30
CA LYS A 383 -5.66 -30.95 6.96
C LYS A 383 -5.54 -32.32 6.28
N GLY A 384 -4.99 -32.40 5.07
CA GLY A 384 -4.89 -33.62 4.26
C GLY A 384 -6.19 -34.01 3.57
N ASN A 385 -7.15 -33.11 3.45
CA ASN A 385 -8.41 -33.31 2.74
C ASN A 385 -8.21 -33.33 1.22
N ILE A 386 -7.18 -32.67 0.72
CA ILE A 386 -6.76 -32.71 -0.69
C ILE A 386 -5.59 -33.68 -0.82
N LYS A 387 -5.74 -34.69 -1.66
CA LYS A 387 -4.66 -35.65 -1.94
C LYS A 387 -3.70 -35.06 -3.00
N PRO A 388 -2.41 -35.47 -3.00
CA PRO A 388 -1.45 -34.99 -4.00
C PRO A 388 -1.91 -35.18 -5.46
N ALA A 389 -2.61 -36.27 -5.76
CA ALA A 389 -3.18 -36.54 -7.08
C ALA A 389 -4.23 -35.48 -7.53
N ASP A 390 -4.83 -34.77 -6.58
CA ASP A 390 -5.89 -33.79 -6.83
C ASP A 390 -5.35 -32.33 -6.83
N TYR A 391 -4.06 -32.10 -6.54
CA TYR A 391 -3.47 -30.76 -6.45
C TYR A 391 -3.67 -29.95 -7.73
N GLN A 392 -3.39 -30.53 -8.90
CA GLN A 392 -3.58 -29.84 -10.18
C GLN A 392 -5.02 -29.36 -10.37
N ALA A 393 -5.99 -30.22 -10.15
CA ALA A 393 -7.41 -29.89 -10.31
C ALA A 393 -7.86 -28.80 -9.31
N LYS A 394 -7.35 -28.84 -8.07
CA LYS A 394 -7.63 -27.81 -7.06
C LYS A 394 -7.01 -26.47 -7.39
N LEU A 395 -5.80 -26.46 -7.94
CA LEU A 395 -5.14 -25.24 -8.41
C LEU A 395 -5.82 -24.67 -9.66
N ASP A 396 -6.27 -25.52 -10.59
CA ASP A 396 -7.05 -25.06 -11.75
C ASP A 396 -8.33 -24.35 -11.28
N LYS A 397 -9.03 -24.93 -10.30
CA LYS A 397 -10.21 -24.30 -9.70
C LYS A 397 -9.87 -23.02 -8.96
N LEU A 398 -8.78 -22.98 -8.19
CA LEU A 398 -8.33 -21.78 -7.47
C LEU A 398 -8.07 -20.64 -8.43
N VAL A 399 -7.34 -20.85 -9.51
CA VAL A 399 -7.06 -19.85 -10.55
C VAL A 399 -8.37 -19.36 -11.17
N GLN A 400 -9.30 -20.26 -11.47
CA GLN A 400 -10.59 -19.89 -12.03
C GLN A 400 -11.43 -19.05 -11.05
N ASP A 401 -11.50 -19.44 -9.77
CA ASP A 401 -12.28 -18.74 -8.75
C ASP A 401 -11.70 -17.36 -8.44
N THR A 402 -10.38 -17.24 -8.41
CA THR A 402 -9.65 -15.99 -8.18
C THR A 402 -9.87 -14.95 -9.29
N SER A 403 -10.19 -15.39 -10.53
CA SER A 403 -10.46 -14.51 -11.67
C SER A 403 -11.87 -13.91 -11.69
N LYS A 404 -12.73 -14.30 -10.76
CA LYS A 404 -14.13 -13.85 -10.73
C LYS A 404 -14.27 -12.58 -9.91
N GLU A 405 -14.96 -11.59 -10.48
CA GLU A 405 -15.45 -10.46 -9.71
C GLU A 405 -16.53 -10.95 -8.72
N ALA A 406 -16.41 -10.56 -7.46
CA ALA A 406 -17.44 -10.87 -6.47
C ALA A 406 -18.74 -10.16 -6.89
N LYS A 407 -19.84 -10.90 -6.98
CA LYS A 407 -21.17 -10.29 -7.14
C LYS A 407 -21.50 -9.56 -5.83
N GLU A 408 -21.74 -8.24 -5.94
CA GLU A 408 -22.29 -7.43 -4.87
C GLU A 408 -23.61 -7.99 -4.33
#